data_9033ab1bbb9f42b375b3558caf0a606c
#
_entry.id   9033ab1bbb9f42b375b3558caf0a606c
#
_cell.length_a   1.000
_cell.length_b   1.000
_cell.length_c   1.000
_cell.angle_alpha   90.00
_cell.angle_beta   90.00
_cell.angle_gamma   90.00
#
_symmetry.space_group_name_H-M   'P 1'
#
loop_
_entity.id
_entity.type
_entity.pdbx_description
1 polymer ?
#
loop_
_entity_poly.entity_id
_entity_poly.type
_entity_poly.pdbx_seq_one_letter_code
_entity_poly.pdbx_strand_id
1 'polypeptide(L)'
;MGGESSTGLTTRQADMLILSQPNSNVRYHLLTPMPNGNFVPQSLVIRFELEPHCKDGDLPVIHPSEEILLLEQGQLDVLVESETTRLNAGDTTVVQSNLPHIVSNPGDTTAVGLAVFTPAIWFPNNRRSFNRGGET
;
A
#
# COMPACT_ATOMS: atom_id res chain seq x y z
N MET A 1 7.46 18.60 21.73
CA MET A 1 7.82 18.38 21.54
C MET A 1 8.13 17.11 21.72
N GLY A 2 8.80 16.76 21.97
CA GLY A 2 9.26 15.43 21.97
C GLY A 2 8.45 14.41 22.68
N GLY A 3 7.57 14.82 23.52
CA GLY A 3 6.83 13.85 24.29
C GLY A 3 6.03 12.88 23.48
N GLU A 4 5.73 13.25 22.26
CA GLU A 4 4.90 12.37 21.46
C GLU A 4 5.60 11.16 20.96
N SER A 5 6.88 11.25 20.71
CA SER A 5 7.59 10.14 20.11
C SER A 5 7.94 9.07 21.14
N SER A 6 7.68 9.30 22.42
CA SER A 6 8.10 8.37 23.45
C SER A 6 7.41 7.03 23.37
N THR A 7 6.18 6.99 22.82
CA THR A 7 5.44 5.73 22.74
C THR A 7 5.71 4.97 21.44
N GLY A 8 6.15 5.67 20.40
CA GLY A 8 6.32 5.05 19.09
C GLY A 8 5.03 4.63 18.43
N LEU A 9 3.89 5.10 18.91
CA LEU A 9 2.59 4.65 18.40
C LEU A 9 1.93 5.62 17.43
N THR A 10 2.43 6.85 17.37
CA THR A 10 1.78 7.90 16.56
C THR A 10 2.67 8.29 15.40
N THR A 11 2.06 8.43 14.23
CA THR A 11 2.72 8.97 13.06
C THR A 11 2.12 10.34 12.79
N ARG A 12 2.95 11.38 12.83
CA ARG A 12 2.51 12.73 12.50
C ARG A 12 2.65 12.95 11.02
N GLN A 13 1.73 13.71 10.46
CA GLN A 13 1.74 13.96 9.02
C GLN A 13 3.09 14.52 8.55
N ALA A 14 3.67 15.41 9.35
CA ALA A 14 4.92 16.06 8.97
C ALA A 14 6.10 15.07 8.90
N ASP A 15 5.99 13.96 9.62
CA ASP A 15 7.07 12.98 9.72
C ASP A 15 6.76 11.69 8.97
N MET A 16 5.69 11.70 8.20
CA MET A 16 5.24 10.51 7.49
C MET A 16 6.26 10.12 6.43
N LEU A 17 6.57 8.85 6.40
CA LEU A 17 7.50 8.32 5.43
C LEU A 17 6.79 8.13 4.10
N ILE A 18 7.38 8.66 3.04
CA ILE A 18 6.82 8.55 1.70
C ILE A 18 7.78 7.71 0.87
N LEU A 19 7.24 6.69 0.23
CA LEU A 19 8.01 5.78 -0.59
C LEU A 19 7.58 5.95 -2.03
N SER A 20 8.55 6.25 -2.88
CA SER A 20 8.32 6.48 -4.28
C SER A 20 9.63 6.25 -4.98
N GLN A 21 9.62 5.46 -6.04
CA GLN A 21 10.82 5.21 -6.81
C GLN A 21 10.84 6.11 -8.04
N PRO A 22 12.02 6.46 -8.54
CA PRO A 22 12.10 7.21 -9.78
C PRO A 22 11.33 6.48 -10.88
N ASN A 23 10.56 7.22 -11.63
CA ASN A 23 9.77 6.70 -12.74
C ASN A 23 8.67 5.72 -12.30
N SER A 24 8.35 5.73 -11.01
CA SER A 24 7.25 4.92 -10.52
C SER A 24 5.95 5.68 -10.71
N ASN A 25 4.89 4.93 -10.98
CA ASN A 25 3.54 5.49 -11.14
C ASN A 25 2.75 5.46 -9.85
N VAL A 26 3.36 4.99 -8.77
CA VAL A 26 2.67 4.88 -7.49
C VAL A 26 3.51 5.50 -6.40
N ARG A 27 2.83 6.15 -5.46
CA ARG A 27 3.45 6.74 -4.28
C ARG A 27 2.76 6.17 -3.06
N TYR A 28 3.55 5.76 -2.07
CA TYR A 28 3.02 5.20 -0.83
C TYR A 28 3.38 6.10 0.33
N HIS A 29 2.40 6.38 1.18
CA HIS A 29 2.60 7.09 2.44
C HIS A 29 2.39 6.09 3.57
N LEU A 30 3.40 5.95 4.41
CA LEU A 30 3.33 5.01 5.52
C LEU A 30 2.59 5.66 6.67
N LEU A 31 1.44 5.11 7.04
CA LEU A 31 0.61 5.69 8.09
C LEU A 31 0.87 5.07 9.45
N THR A 32 1.09 3.76 9.50
CA THR A 32 1.47 3.14 10.76
C THR A 32 2.95 3.37 11.04
N PRO A 33 3.35 3.47 12.31
CA PRO A 33 4.76 3.63 12.62
C PRO A 33 5.55 2.38 12.25
N MET A 34 6.81 2.58 11.91
CA MET A 34 7.71 1.47 11.69
C MET A 34 7.91 0.72 13.00
N PRO A 35 8.24 -0.57 12.94
CA PRO A 35 8.60 -1.29 14.15
C PRO A 35 9.72 -0.58 14.90
N ASN A 36 9.59 -0.52 16.21
CA ASN A 36 10.57 0.15 17.04
C ASN A 36 10.71 -0.61 18.35
N GLY A 37 11.56 -0.12 19.23
CA GLY A 37 11.83 -0.83 20.48
C GLY A 37 10.65 -0.93 21.41
N ASN A 38 9.64 -0.11 21.21
CA ASN A 38 8.46 -0.10 22.07
C ASN A 38 7.29 -0.84 21.48
N PHE A 39 7.24 -0.98 20.15
CA PHE A 39 6.01 -1.45 19.52
C PHE A 39 6.26 -1.97 18.12
N VAL A 40 5.59 -3.06 17.79
CA VAL A 40 5.60 -3.62 16.45
C VAL A 40 4.14 -3.76 16.02
N PRO A 41 3.66 -2.92 15.11
CA PRO A 41 2.27 -3.01 14.69
C PRO A 41 1.97 -4.34 14.01
N GLN A 42 0.80 -4.89 14.28
CA GLN A 42 0.34 -6.11 13.61
C GLN A 42 -0.23 -5.81 12.24
N SER A 43 -0.66 -4.59 12.02
CA SER A 43 -1.20 -4.18 10.72
C SER A 43 -0.36 -3.05 10.16
N LEU A 44 -0.28 -3.01 8.85
CA LEU A 44 0.38 -1.92 8.13
C LEU A 44 -0.70 -1.17 7.37
N VAL A 45 -0.76 0.14 7.57
CA VAL A 45 -1.69 1.00 6.84
C VAL A 45 -0.89 1.93 5.97
N ILE A 46 -1.18 1.92 4.68
CA ILE A 46 -0.56 2.85 3.75
C ILE A 46 -1.64 3.62 3.00
N ARG A 47 -1.32 4.84 2.62
CA ARG A 47 -2.11 5.60 1.67
C ARG A 47 -1.38 5.51 0.34
N PHE A 48 -2.11 5.20 -0.72
CA PHE A 48 -1.50 5.11 -2.04
C PHE A 48 -2.06 6.18 -2.96
N GLU A 49 -1.22 6.60 -3.89
CA GLU A 49 -1.60 7.46 -5.00
C GLU A 49 -1.10 6.80 -6.26
N LEU A 50 -2.00 6.50 -7.18
CA LEU A 50 -1.68 5.81 -8.43
C LEU A 50 -2.08 6.69 -9.59
N GLU A 51 -1.13 6.96 -10.48
CA GLU A 51 -1.36 7.86 -11.60
C GLU A 51 -2.37 7.31 -12.59
N PRO A 52 -3.02 8.20 -13.36
CA PRO A 52 -4.02 7.78 -14.33
C PRO A 52 -3.45 6.78 -15.33
N HIS A 53 -4.28 5.80 -15.69
CA HIS A 53 -3.98 4.81 -16.72
C HIS A 53 -2.73 3.99 -16.45
N CYS A 54 -2.39 3.79 -15.17
CA CYS A 54 -1.19 3.07 -14.76
C CYS A 54 -1.55 1.92 -13.84
N LYS A 55 -0.62 0.97 -13.76
CA LYS A 55 -0.70 -0.15 -12.82
C LYS A 55 0.28 0.09 -11.69
N ASP A 56 0.05 -0.58 -10.57
CA ASP A 56 0.96 -0.47 -9.44
C ASP A 56 2.19 -1.36 -9.60
N GLY A 57 2.25 -2.16 -10.65
CA GLY A 57 3.40 -3.00 -10.96
C GLY A 57 3.19 -3.68 -12.30
N ASP A 58 4.21 -4.35 -12.77
CA ASP A 58 4.15 -5.02 -14.08
C ASP A 58 3.54 -6.41 -13.98
N LEU A 59 3.67 -7.06 -12.83
CA LEU A 59 3.20 -8.41 -12.62
C LEU A 59 2.38 -8.48 -11.35
N PRO A 60 1.42 -9.41 -11.28
CA PRO A 60 0.67 -9.62 -10.05
C PRO A 60 1.60 -9.99 -8.90
N VAL A 61 1.24 -9.56 -7.71
CA VAL A 61 1.99 -9.89 -6.51
C VAL A 61 1.18 -10.86 -5.66
N ILE A 62 1.90 -11.63 -4.84
CA ILE A 62 1.31 -12.55 -3.88
C ILE A 62 1.94 -12.26 -2.55
N HIS A 63 1.13 -12.11 -1.52
CA HIS A 63 1.65 -11.94 -0.18
C HIS A 63 0.73 -12.63 0.84
N PRO A 64 1.27 -12.98 2.02
CA PRO A 64 0.48 -13.72 3.01
C PRO A 64 -0.52 -12.86 3.76
N SER A 65 -0.46 -11.55 3.60
CA SER A 65 -1.37 -10.65 4.30
C SER A 65 -2.71 -10.57 3.61
N GLU A 66 -3.78 -10.46 4.39
CA GLU A 66 -5.03 -9.98 3.89
C GLU A 66 -4.89 -8.49 3.64
N GLU A 67 -5.41 -7.99 2.54
CA GLU A 67 -5.31 -6.58 2.20
C GLU A 67 -6.69 -6.00 2.04
N ILE A 68 -6.98 -4.93 2.79
CA ILE A 68 -8.24 -4.21 2.63
C ILE A 68 -7.93 -2.94 1.85
N LEU A 69 -8.63 -2.74 0.74
CA LEU A 69 -8.46 -1.56 -0.10
C LEU A 69 -9.69 -0.68 0.01
N LEU A 70 -9.49 0.58 0.37
CA LEU A 70 -10.55 1.58 0.40
C LEU A 70 -10.18 2.69 -0.57
N LEU A 71 -11.01 2.94 -1.56
CA LEU A 71 -10.74 4.00 -2.52
C LEU A 71 -11.40 5.29 -2.07
N GLU A 72 -10.62 6.37 -2.02
CA GLU A 72 -11.12 7.67 -1.61
C GLU A 72 -11.41 8.58 -2.79
N GLN A 73 -10.58 8.51 -3.85
CA GLN A 73 -10.72 9.37 -5.01
C GLN A 73 -10.39 8.58 -6.26
N GLY A 74 -11.11 8.88 -7.34
CA GLY A 74 -10.82 8.29 -8.63
C GLY A 74 -11.49 6.95 -8.83
N GLN A 75 -10.85 6.12 -9.61
CA GLN A 75 -11.30 4.77 -9.89
C GLN A 75 -10.13 3.81 -9.74
N LEU A 76 -10.45 2.56 -9.42
CA LEU A 76 -9.42 1.56 -9.22
C LEU A 76 -9.97 0.22 -9.70
N ASP A 77 -9.18 -0.48 -10.50
CA ASP A 77 -9.50 -1.85 -10.89
C ASP A 77 -8.59 -2.77 -10.09
N VAL A 78 -9.20 -3.72 -9.41
CA VAL A 78 -8.48 -4.70 -8.61
C VAL A 78 -8.66 -6.04 -9.29
N LEU A 79 -7.57 -6.54 -9.88
CA LEU A 79 -7.58 -7.84 -10.53
C LEU A 79 -7.03 -8.85 -9.55
N VAL A 80 -7.86 -9.84 -9.19
CA VAL A 80 -7.45 -10.93 -8.30
C VAL A 80 -7.66 -12.21 -9.10
N GLU A 81 -6.58 -12.95 -9.33
CA GLU A 81 -6.57 -14.10 -10.21
C GLU A 81 -7.10 -13.68 -11.58
N SER A 82 -8.28 -14.10 -11.97
CA SER A 82 -8.82 -13.75 -13.29
C SER A 82 -10.00 -12.79 -13.22
N GLU A 83 -10.33 -12.30 -12.02
CA GLU A 83 -11.51 -11.44 -11.85
C GLU A 83 -11.11 -10.02 -11.53
N THR A 84 -11.71 -9.08 -12.25
CA THR A 84 -11.50 -7.65 -12.02
C THR A 84 -12.71 -7.06 -11.32
N THR A 85 -12.45 -6.34 -10.24
CA THR A 85 -13.48 -5.57 -9.54
C THR A 85 -13.15 -4.10 -9.69
N ARG A 86 -14.11 -3.33 -10.16
CA ARG A 86 -13.94 -1.87 -10.25
C ARG A 86 -14.46 -1.23 -9.00
N LEU A 87 -13.60 -0.41 -8.37
CA LEU A 87 -14.00 0.40 -7.23
C LEU A 87 -14.21 1.84 -7.68
N ASN A 88 -15.26 2.44 -7.15
CA ASN A 88 -15.46 3.89 -7.25
C ASN A 88 -15.17 4.49 -5.89
N ALA A 89 -15.06 5.81 -5.86
CA ALA A 89 -14.74 6.50 -4.59
C ALA A 89 -15.75 6.10 -3.51
N GLY A 90 -15.24 5.69 -2.36
CA GLY A 90 -16.04 5.23 -1.24
C GLY A 90 -16.17 3.72 -1.15
N ASP A 91 -15.79 2.99 -2.18
CA ASP A 91 -15.91 1.53 -2.18
C ASP A 91 -14.72 0.88 -1.48
N THR A 92 -14.95 -0.30 -0.94
CA THR A 92 -13.94 -1.09 -0.26
C THR A 92 -13.98 -2.52 -0.76
N THR A 93 -12.82 -3.14 -0.92
CA THR A 93 -12.74 -4.56 -1.23
C THR A 93 -11.65 -5.21 -0.39
N VAL A 94 -11.70 -6.53 -0.29
CA VAL A 94 -10.71 -7.32 0.43
C VAL A 94 -10.02 -8.22 -0.56
N VAL A 95 -8.69 -8.19 -0.56
CA VAL A 95 -7.87 -9.14 -1.30
C VAL A 95 -7.42 -10.20 -0.30
N GLN A 96 -7.85 -11.43 -0.52
CA GLN A 96 -7.54 -12.51 0.40
C GLN A 96 -6.07 -12.89 0.33
N SER A 97 -5.58 -13.44 1.44
CA SER A 97 -4.18 -13.85 1.55
C SER A 97 -3.79 -14.81 0.44
N ASN A 98 -2.57 -14.65 -0.04
CA ASN A 98 -1.94 -15.59 -0.96
C ASN A 98 -2.61 -15.72 -2.32
N LEU A 99 -3.39 -14.74 -2.73
CA LEU A 99 -3.95 -14.72 -4.08
C LEU A 99 -3.20 -13.68 -4.92
N PRO A 100 -2.82 -14.04 -6.14
CA PRO A 100 -2.12 -13.09 -7.02
C PRO A 100 -3.07 -11.96 -7.40
N HIS A 101 -2.55 -10.74 -7.32
CA HIS A 101 -3.38 -9.56 -7.60
C HIS A 101 -2.53 -8.41 -8.11
N ILE A 102 -3.20 -7.50 -8.81
CA ILE A 102 -2.58 -6.29 -9.32
C ILE A 102 -3.66 -5.21 -9.37
N VAL A 103 -3.27 -3.98 -9.09
CA VAL A 103 -4.20 -2.84 -9.09
C VAL A 103 -3.84 -1.92 -10.23
N SER A 104 -4.85 -1.35 -10.85
CA SER A 104 -4.64 -0.39 -11.93
C SER A 104 -5.64 0.74 -11.81
N ASN A 105 -5.26 1.88 -12.38
CA ASN A 105 -6.11 3.05 -12.43
C ASN A 105 -6.64 3.23 -13.84
N PRO A 106 -7.91 2.93 -14.09
CA PRO A 106 -8.46 3.06 -15.43
C PRO A 106 -8.93 4.48 -15.77
N GLY A 107 -8.89 5.37 -14.79
CA GLY A 107 -9.46 6.70 -14.94
C GLY A 107 -8.46 7.74 -15.41
N ASP A 108 -8.97 8.96 -15.51
CA ASP A 108 -8.18 10.10 -15.99
C ASP A 108 -7.62 10.94 -14.85
N THR A 109 -7.94 10.63 -13.62
CA THR A 109 -7.44 11.32 -12.45
C THR A 109 -6.69 10.36 -11.56
N THR A 110 -5.83 10.89 -10.69
CA THR A 110 -5.08 10.07 -9.74
C THR A 110 -6.04 9.32 -8.82
N ALA A 111 -5.79 8.03 -8.64
CA ALA A 111 -6.54 7.23 -7.68
C ALA A 111 -5.84 7.34 -6.33
N VAL A 112 -6.61 7.62 -5.29
CA VAL A 112 -6.09 7.80 -3.93
C VAL A 112 -6.91 6.91 -3.01
N GLY A 113 -6.22 6.16 -2.17
CA GLY A 113 -6.91 5.30 -1.23
C GLY A 113 -6.02 4.81 -0.12
N LEU A 114 -6.57 3.92 0.68
CA LEU A 114 -5.87 3.29 1.79
C LEU A 114 -5.78 1.80 1.56
N ALA A 115 -4.67 1.21 1.95
CA ALA A 115 -4.50 -0.23 1.96
C ALA A 115 -4.09 -0.64 3.37
N VAL A 116 -4.75 -1.66 3.89
CA VAL A 116 -4.47 -2.18 5.23
C VAL A 116 -4.06 -3.64 5.08
N PHE A 117 -2.86 -3.96 5.53
CA PHE A 117 -2.30 -5.30 5.45
C PHE A 117 -2.25 -5.92 6.83
N THR A 118 -2.79 -7.12 6.98
CA THR A 118 -2.74 -7.87 8.24
C THR A 118 -2.41 -9.32 7.94
N PRO A 119 -1.33 -9.87 8.46
CA PRO A 119 -0.28 -9.21 9.24
C PRO A 119 0.51 -8.22 8.42
N ALA A 120 1.18 -7.33 9.09
CA ALA A 120 1.96 -6.28 8.44
C ALA A 120 3.07 -6.87 7.59
N ILE A 121 3.31 -6.21 6.45
CA ILE A 121 4.42 -6.55 5.56
C ILE A 121 5.46 -5.46 5.75
N TRP A 122 6.47 -5.72 6.58
CA TRP A 122 7.43 -4.69 6.93
C TRP A 122 8.61 -4.67 5.99
N PHE A 123 9.12 -3.49 5.76
CA PHE A 123 10.12 -3.27 4.76
C PHE A 123 11.41 -4.04 4.95
N PRO A 124 11.89 -4.30 6.14
CA PRO A 124 13.09 -5.13 6.25
C PRO A 124 12.96 -6.46 5.55
N ASN A 125 11.77 -7.07 5.59
CA ASN A 125 11.53 -8.31 4.89
C ASN A 125 11.20 -8.10 3.44
N ASN A 126 10.39 -7.09 3.16
CA ASN A 126 9.92 -6.84 1.81
C ASN A 126 10.91 -6.10 0.97
N ARG A 127 11.76 -5.31 1.61
CA ARG A 127 12.76 -4.57 0.87
C ARG A 127 13.68 -5.49 0.12
N ARG A 128 13.99 -6.64 0.70
CA ARG A 128 14.83 -7.59 0.01
C ARG A 128 14.15 -8.10 -1.24
N SER A 129 12.83 -8.33 -1.16
CA SER A 129 12.08 -8.73 -2.34
C SER A 129 12.05 -7.63 -3.38
N PHE A 130 11.85 -6.39 -2.93
CA PHE A 130 11.87 -5.27 -3.84
C PHE A 130 13.23 -5.13 -4.51
N ASN A 131 14.30 -5.21 -3.72
CA ASN A 131 15.63 -5.09 -4.27
C ASN A 131 15.89 -6.17 -5.28
N ARG A 132 15.47 -7.38 -4.97
CA ARG A 132 15.65 -8.46 -5.90
C ARG A 132 14.86 -8.22 -7.17
N GLY A 133 13.65 -7.74 -7.05
CA GLY A 133 12.86 -7.37 -8.23
C GLY A 133 13.49 -6.26 -9.00
N GLY A 134 14.06 -5.29 -8.31
CA GLY A 134 14.75 -4.19 -8.98
C GLY A 134 16.08 -4.61 -9.55
N GLU A 135 16.72 -5.59 -8.94
CA GLU A 135 17.99 -6.07 -9.40
C GLU A 135 17.86 -7.04 -10.54
N THR A 136 16.77 -7.71 -10.55
CA THR A 136 16.54 -8.70 -11.58
C THR A 136 15.60 -8.17 -12.63
#